data_335c1d9c74d39d3c2f13ed9a0cb2f8eb
#
_entry.id   335c1d9c74d39d3c2f13ed9a0cb2f8eb
#
_cell.length_a   1.000
_cell.length_b   1.000
_cell.length_c   1.000
_cell.angle_alpha   90.00
_cell.angle_beta   90.00
_cell.angle_gamma   90.00
#
_symmetry.space_group_name_H-M   'P 1'
#
loop_
_entity.id
_entity.type
_entity.pdbx_description
1 polymer ?
#
loop_
_entity_poly.entity_id
_entity_poly.type
_entity_poly.pdbx_seq_one_letter_code
_entity_poly.pdbx_strand_id
1 'polypeptide(L)'
;MGIPDHLTCLLRNLYAGQEATVRTGHGTTDWFEIGKGVHQGRILSPCLFNLYAEYIMRNARLDEAQAGIKIAGRNINNLRYADDTTLMAESEELESLLMKVKESGKASLKLNIQKTKIMVSSLITSWEIDGETVETMAEYFLGLQNHC
;
A
#
# COMPACT_ATOMS: atom_id res chain seq x y z
N MET A 1 -9.11 -14.60 6.62
CA MET A 1 -8.70 -13.65 7.66
C MET A 1 -9.44 -13.86 8.99
N GLY A 2 -10.34 -14.83 9.10
CA GLY A 2 -11.04 -15.16 10.34
C GLY A 2 -12.03 -14.11 10.86
N ILE A 3 -12.49 -13.21 10.00
CA ILE A 3 -13.50 -12.22 10.38
C ILE A 3 -14.85 -12.92 10.45
N PRO A 4 -15.59 -12.82 11.56
CA PRO A 4 -16.91 -13.44 11.69
C PRO A 4 -17.90 -12.95 10.64
N ASP A 5 -18.75 -13.85 10.13
CA ASP A 5 -19.70 -13.56 9.04
C ASP A 5 -20.69 -12.44 9.38
N HIS A 6 -21.13 -12.37 10.64
CA HIS A 6 -22.06 -11.32 11.08
C HIS A 6 -21.43 -9.93 10.98
N LEU A 7 -20.12 -9.77 11.27
CA LEU A 7 -19.41 -8.49 11.09
C LEU A 7 -19.22 -8.14 9.61
N THR A 8 -18.95 -9.15 8.80
CA THR A 8 -18.84 -8.96 7.33
C THR A 8 -20.19 -8.51 6.75
N CYS A 9 -21.30 -9.11 7.23
CA CYS A 9 -22.65 -8.72 6.82
C CYS A 9 -22.98 -7.29 7.24
N LEU A 10 -22.66 -6.91 8.49
CA LEU A 10 -22.87 -5.54 8.99
C LEU A 10 -22.08 -4.52 8.19
N LEU A 11 -20.81 -4.79 7.90
CA LEU A 11 -19.98 -3.91 7.08
C LEU A 11 -20.53 -3.77 5.65
N ARG A 12 -20.96 -4.88 5.05
CA ARG A 12 -21.57 -4.84 3.71
C ARG A 12 -22.83 -3.98 3.68
N ASN A 13 -23.69 -4.10 4.69
CA ASN A 13 -24.89 -3.28 4.79
C ASN A 13 -24.56 -1.80 5.05
N LEU A 14 -23.51 -1.52 5.83
CA LEU A 14 -23.06 -0.15 6.11
C LEU A 14 -22.55 0.57 4.84
N TYR A 15 -21.96 -0.17 3.91
CA TYR A 15 -21.37 0.37 2.68
C TYR A 15 -22.24 0.16 1.44
N ALA A 16 -23.36 -0.56 1.54
CA ALA A 16 -24.28 -0.77 0.42
C ALA A 16 -25.06 0.51 0.10
N GLY A 17 -25.17 0.83 -1.19
CA GLY A 17 -26.00 1.94 -1.67
C GLY A 17 -25.56 3.31 -1.16
N GLN A 18 -24.27 3.51 -0.87
CA GLN A 18 -23.79 4.82 -0.48
C GLN A 18 -23.70 5.75 -1.70
N GLU A 19 -24.24 6.94 -1.54
CA GLU A 19 -24.18 8.00 -2.54
C GLU A 19 -23.40 9.20 -1.99
N ALA A 20 -22.81 9.97 -2.88
CA ALA A 20 -22.10 11.18 -2.55
C ALA A 20 -22.42 12.31 -3.52
N THR A 21 -22.21 13.52 -3.07
CA THR A 21 -22.22 14.73 -3.89
C THR A 21 -21.01 15.58 -3.51
N VAL A 22 -20.45 16.30 -4.45
CA VAL A 22 -19.27 17.15 -4.24
C VAL A 22 -19.68 18.61 -4.37
N ARG A 23 -19.33 19.40 -3.37
CA ARG A 23 -19.49 20.86 -3.42
C ARG A 23 -18.27 21.47 -4.10
N THR A 24 -18.50 22.16 -5.21
CA THR A 24 -17.49 22.89 -5.97
C THR A 24 -17.72 24.41 -5.84
N GLY A 25 -16.78 25.22 -6.31
CA GLY A 25 -16.97 26.67 -6.38
C GLY A 25 -18.11 27.12 -7.29
N HIS A 26 -18.61 26.25 -8.17
CA HIS A 26 -19.70 26.53 -9.12
C HIS A 26 -21.03 25.89 -8.73
N GLY A 27 -21.10 25.24 -7.56
CA GLY A 27 -22.33 24.57 -7.10
C GLY A 27 -22.05 23.15 -6.59
N THR A 28 -23.10 22.37 -6.47
CA THR A 28 -23.06 20.97 -6.00
C THR A 28 -23.30 20.07 -7.20
N THR A 29 -22.54 18.97 -7.30
CA THR A 29 -22.76 17.96 -8.34
C THR A 29 -24.06 17.21 -8.11
N ASP A 30 -24.55 16.49 -9.11
CA ASP A 30 -25.56 15.48 -8.92
C ASP A 30 -25.07 14.38 -8.01
N TRP A 31 -26.00 13.64 -7.39
CA TRP A 31 -25.68 12.49 -6.57
C TRP A 31 -25.12 11.36 -7.43
N PHE A 32 -24.06 10.73 -6.96
CA PHE A 32 -23.45 9.58 -7.62
C PHE A 32 -23.18 8.47 -6.63
N GLU A 33 -23.31 7.24 -7.08
CA GLU A 33 -23.10 6.05 -6.27
C GLU A 33 -21.60 5.80 -6.02
N ILE A 34 -21.23 5.48 -4.75
CA ILE A 34 -19.88 5.13 -4.36
C ILE A 34 -19.70 3.63 -4.52
N GLY A 35 -19.04 3.21 -5.61
CA GLY A 35 -18.82 1.80 -5.91
C GLY A 35 -17.64 1.17 -5.16
N LYS A 36 -16.66 1.95 -4.69
CA LYS A 36 -15.42 1.44 -4.06
C LYS A 36 -14.86 2.43 -3.06
N GLY A 37 -14.13 1.89 -2.07
CA GLY A 37 -13.37 2.64 -1.10
C GLY A 37 -14.02 2.72 0.28
N VAL A 38 -13.33 3.38 1.18
CA VAL A 38 -13.80 3.67 2.53
C VAL A 38 -13.92 5.18 2.72
N HIS A 39 -14.91 5.61 3.46
CA HIS A 39 -15.15 7.04 3.68
C HIS A 39 -14.03 7.63 4.57
N GLN A 40 -13.35 8.66 4.09
CA GLN A 40 -12.35 9.38 4.88
C GLN A 40 -13.00 10.02 6.13
N GLY A 41 -12.25 10.02 7.25
CA GLY A 41 -12.68 10.62 8.51
C GLY A 41 -13.62 9.76 9.37
N ARG A 42 -14.03 8.57 8.93
CA ARG A 42 -14.79 7.64 9.77
C ARG A 42 -13.87 6.79 10.64
N ILE A 43 -14.30 6.48 11.87
CA ILE A 43 -13.54 5.70 12.86
C ILE A 43 -13.13 4.31 12.32
N LEU A 44 -13.98 3.67 11.52
CA LEU A 44 -13.72 2.33 10.97
C LEU A 44 -12.78 2.33 9.75
N SER A 45 -12.63 3.46 9.07
CA SER A 45 -11.90 3.52 7.80
C SER A 45 -10.42 3.11 7.91
N PRO A 46 -9.65 3.56 8.92
CA PRO A 46 -8.28 3.10 9.10
C PRO A 46 -8.18 1.59 9.36
N CYS A 47 -9.11 1.04 10.16
CA CYS A 47 -9.13 -0.39 10.45
C CYS A 47 -9.41 -1.22 9.19
N LEU A 48 -10.38 -0.80 8.37
CA LEU A 48 -10.71 -1.48 7.13
C LEU A 48 -9.59 -1.39 6.10
N PHE A 49 -8.93 -0.22 6.02
CA PHE A 49 -7.76 -0.05 5.17
C PHE A 49 -6.62 -0.99 5.59
N ASN A 50 -6.31 -1.04 6.89
CA ASN A 50 -5.26 -1.92 7.42
C ASN A 50 -5.57 -3.40 7.18
N LEU A 51 -6.83 -3.83 7.33
CA LEU A 51 -7.25 -5.19 7.01
C LEU A 51 -7.07 -5.50 5.52
N TYR A 52 -7.37 -4.54 4.67
CA TYR A 52 -7.20 -4.70 3.23
C TYR A 52 -5.72 -4.73 2.83
N ALA A 53 -4.90 -3.85 3.38
CA ALA A 53 -3.46 -3.87 3.18
C ALA A 53 -2.83 -5.20 3.65
N GLU A 54 -3.26 -5.71 4.81
CA GLU A 54 -2.83 -7.02 5.31
C GLU A 54 -3.24 -8.16 4.36
N TYR A 55 -4.45 -8.10 3.80
CA TYR A 55 -4.91 -9.08 2.82
C TYR A 55 -4.02 -9.10 1.56
N ILE A 56 -3.64 -7.92 1.04
CA ILE A 56 -2.74 -7.80 -0.12
C ILE A 56 -1.38 -8.42 0.21
N MET A 57 -0.80 -8.08 1.35
CA MET A 57 0.52 -8.55 1.74
C MET A 57 0.57 -10.06 1.98
N ARG A 58 -0.50 -10.64 2.56
CA ARG A 58 -0.63 -12.10 2.66
C ARG A 58 -0.71 -12.78 1.31
N ASN A 59 -1.46 -12.20 0.38
CA ASN A 59 -1.54 -12.73 -0.99
C ASN A 59 -0.22 -12.61 -1.75
N ALA A 60 0.60 -11.60 -1.44
CA ALA A 60 1.95 -11.46 -1.97
C ALA A 60 2.91 -12.54 -1.43
N ARG A 61 2.52 -13.27 -0.37
CA ARG A 61 3.34 -14.34 0.27
C ARG A 61 4.75 -13.88 0.63
N LEU A 62 4.86 -12.66 1.16
CA LEU A 62 6.15 -12.12 1.54
C LEU A 62 6.77 -12.89 2.71
N ASP A 63 5.95 -13.47 3.58
CA ASP A 63 6.40 -14.27 4.73
C ASP A 63 7.08 -15.58 4.29
N GLU A 64 6.72 -16.11 3.11
CA GLU A 64 7.34 -17.32 2.53
C GLU A 64 8.62 -16.97 1.75
N ALA A 65 8.87 -15.68 1.47
CA ALA A 65 10.06 -15.25 0.77
C ALA A 65 11.26 -15.34 1.72
N GLN A 66 12.35 -15.98 1.27
CA GLN A 66 13.61 -15.96 1.99
C GLN A 66 14.31 -14.59 1.92
N ALA A 67 13.84 -13.74 1.02
CA ALA A 67 14.30 -12.37 0.85
C ALA A 67 14.08 -11.54 2.12
N GLY A 68 15.01 -10.66 2.43
CA GLY A 68 14.92 -9.76 3.59
C GLY A 68 16.27 -9.50 4.23
N ILE A 69 16.25 -8.64 5.24
CA ILE A 69 17.42 -8.27 6.03
C ILE A 69 17.29 -8.91 7.41
N LYS A 70 18.35 -9.56 7.88
CA LYS A 70 18.39 -10.16 9.22
C LYS A 70 18.69 -9.10 10.28
N ILE A 71 17.71 -8.80 11.12
CA ILE A 71 17.86 -7.89 12.26
C ILE A 71 17.58 -8.67 13.55
N ALA A 72 18.54 -8.72 14.46
CA ALA A 72 18.42 -9.46 15.73
C ALA A 72 17.91 -10.91 15.56
N GLY A 73 18.40 -11.61 14.53
CA GLY A 73 18.03 -13.00 14.24
C GLY A 73 16.65 -13.19 13.57
N ARG A 74 15.92 -12.12 13.31
CA ARG A 74 14.65 -12.14 12.58
C ARG A 74 14.83 -11.64 11.17
N ASN A 75 14.22 -12.32 10.21
CA ASN A 75 14.20 -11.85 8.83
C ASN A 75 13.10 -10.81 8.67
N ILE A 76 13.48 -9.60 8.25
CA ILE A 76 12.56 -8.48 8.00
C ILE A 76 12.64 -8.14 6.52
N ASN A 77 11.55 -8.31 5.81
CA ASN A 77 11.44 -8.01 4.37
C ASN A 77 10.48 -6.88 4.04
N ASN A 78 9.66 -6.45 4.99
CA ASN A 78 8.78 -5.30 4.82
C ASN A 78 8.51 -4.56 6.13
N LEU A 79 8.32 -3.25 6.05
CA LEU A 79 7.81 -2.40 7.11
C LEU A 79 6.62 -1.60 6.54
N ARG A 80 5.56 -1.44 7.35
CA ARG A 80 4.33 -0.79 6.90
C ARG A 80 3.87 0.26 7.89
N TYR A 81 3.47 1.39 7.34
CA TYR A 81 2.83 2.47 8.10
C TYR A 81 1.73 3.08 7.24
N ALA A 82 0.48 2.83 7.60
CA ALA A 82 -0.70 3.21 6.82
C ALA A 82 -0.60 2.70 5.36
N ASP A 83 -0.52 3.60 4.39
CA ASP A 83 -0.35 3.31 2.95
C ASP A 83 1.12 3.21 2.52
N ASP A 84 2.05 3.67 3.36
CA ASP A 84 3.47 3.57 3.07
C ASP A 84 4.00 2.16 3.37
N THR A 85 4.70 1.59 2.43
CA THR A 85 5.34 0.28 2.56
C THR A 85 6.79 0.36 2.15
N THR A 86 7.69 -0.05 3.03
CA THR A 86 9.11 -0.24 2.72
C THR A 86 9.37 -1.73 2.53
N LEU A 87 9.90 -2.13 1.39
CA LEU A 87 10.39 -3.47 1.14
C LEU A 87 11.90 -3.49 1.34
N MET A 88 12.41 -4.57 1.95
CA MET A 88 13.82 -4.76 2.23
C MET A 88 14.26 -6.11 1.70
N ALA A 89 15.36 -6.13 0.96
CA ALA A 89 15.99 -7.35 0.49
C ALA A 89 17.45 -7.09 0.11
N GLU A 90 18.21 -8.16 -0.04
CA GLU A 90 19.53 -8.09 -0.64
C GLU A 90 19.39 -8.10 -2.15
N SER A 91 19.88 -7.01 -2.79
CA SER A 91 20.01 -6.79 -4.26
C SER A 91 18.87 -7.32 -5.17
N GLU A 92 19.07 -8.45 -5.85
CA GLU A 92 18.17 -8.95 -6.92
C GLU A 92 16.79 -9.43 -6.41
N GLU A 93 16.68 -9.74 -5.12
CA GLU A 93 15.44 -10.22 -4.52
C GLU A 93 14.39 -9.11 -4.35
N LEU A 94 14.83 -7.84 -4.28
CA LEU A 94 13.95 -6.69 -4.09
C LEU A 94 12.95 -6.54 -5.23
N GLU A 95 13.38 -6.75 -6.47
CA GLU A 95 12.53 -6.71 -7.66
C GLU A 95 11.42 -7.77 -7.58
N SER A 96 11.80 -8.99 -7.20
CA SER A 96 10.83 -10.09 -7.02
C SER A 96 9.78 -9.77 -5.96
N LEU A 97 10.20 -9.20 -4.82
CA LEU A 97 9.27 -8.77 -3.76
C LEU A 97 8.31 -7.69 -4.25
N LEU A 98 8.84 -6.68 -4.95
CA LEU A 98 8.05 -5.58 -5.47
C LEU A 98 7.00 -6.07 -6.48
N MET A 99 7.39 -6.96 -7.38
CA MET A 99 6.47 -7.55 -8.37
C MET A 99 5.36 -8.37 -7.70
N LYS A 100 5.66 -9.14 -6.65
CA LYS A 100 4.65 -9.88 -5.88
C LYS A 100 3.63 -8.94 -5.23
N VAL A 101 4.08 -7.84 -4.61
CA VAL A 101 3.19 -6.85 -4.00
C VAL A 101 2.33 -6.18 -5.06
N LYS A 102 2.93 -5.78 -6.17
CA LYS A 102 2.24 -5.16 -7.31
C LYS A 102 1.16 -6.07 -7.88
N GLU A 103 1.45 -7.35 -8.09
CA GLU A 103 0.49 -8.32 -8.60
C GLU A 103 -0.66 -8.54 -7.62
N SER A 104 -0.38 -8.63 -6.34
CA SER A 104 -1.39 -8.78 -5.29
C SER A 104 -2.31 -7.56 -5.18
N GLY A 105 -1.80 -6.37 -5.49
CA GLY A 105 -2.54 -5.11 -5.48
C GLY A 105 -3.39 -4.85 -6.73
N LYS A 106 -3.22 -5.59 -7.82
CA LYS A 106 -3.90 -5.34 -9.11
C LYS A 106 -5.42 -5.19 -9.02
N ALA A 107 -6.05 -5.80 -8.02
CA ALA A 107 -7.51 -5.77 -7.89
C ALA A 107 -8.06 -4.39 -7.46
N SER A 108 -7.31 -3.57 -6.70
CA SER A 108 -7.86 -2.34 -6.11
C SER A 108 -6.84 -1.26 -5.70
N LEU A 109 -5.61 -1.62 -5.33
CA LEU A 109 -4.55 -0.66 -5.01
C LEU A 109 -3.47 -0.72 -6.08
N LYS A 110 -3.17 0.43 -6.66
CA LYS A 110 -2.07 0.55 -7.62
C LYS A 110 -0.84 1.11 -6.92
N LEU A 111 0.32 0.51 -7.18
CA LEU A 111 1.59 1.07 -6.77
C LEU A 111 1.77 2.44 -7.45
N ASN A 112 2.07 3.47 -6.68
CA ASN A 112 2.40 4.78 -7.21
C ASN A 112 3.90 4.83 -7.54
N ILE A 113 4.26 4.53 -8.78
CA ILE A 113 5.65 4.45 -9.24
C ILE A 113 6.37 5.78 -9.05
N GLN A 114 5.71 6.90 -9.29
CA GLN A 114 6.31 8.24 -9.15
C GLN A 114 6.69 8.60 -7.70
N LYS A 115 5.98 8.01 -6.73
CA LYS A 115 6.29 8.18 -5.30
C LYS A 115 7.17 7.06 -4.74
N THR A 116 7.34 5.99 -5.49
CA THR A 116 8.19 4.87 -5.10
C THR A 116 9.65 5.26 -5.29
N LYS A 117 10.46 5.01 -4.26
CA LYS A 117 11.90 5.29 -4.28
C LYS A 117 12.65 4.03 -3.93
N ILE A 118 13.78 3.83 -4.58
CA ILE A 118 14.66 2.69 -4.33
C ILE A 118 15.94 3.19 -3.68
N MET A 119 16.29 2.56 -2.56
CA MET A 119 17.53 2.83 -1.86
C MET A 119 18.46 1.65 -2.05
N VAL A 120 19.66 1.91 -2.52
CA VAL A 120 20.69 0.90 -2.73
C VAL A 120 21.98 1.34 -2.08
N SER A 121 22.67 0.39 -1.46
CA SER A 121 24.01 0.60 -0.92
C SER A 121 25.12 0.41 -1.97
N SER A 122 24.77 0.03 -3.20
CA SER A 122 25.69 -0.20 -4.32
C SER A 122 25.36 0.71 -5.50
N LEU A 123 26.31 0.88 -6.43
CA LEU A 123 26.15 1.68 -7.65
C LEU A 123 25.15 1.03 -8.64
N ILE A 124 23.86 1.01 -8.32
CA ILE A 124 22.80 0.70 -9.27
C ILE A 124 22.29 2.05 -9.81
N THR A 125 22.44 2.26 -11.11
CA THR A 125 22.21 3.57 -11.73
C THR A 125 20.78 3.80 -12.19
N SER A 126 19.98 2.76 -12.43
CA SER A 126 18.58 2.90 -12.83
C SER A 126 17.79 1.62 -12.58
N TRP A 127 16.53 1.79 -12.16
CA TRP A 127 15.54 0.73 -12.05
C TRP A 127 14.30 1.11 -12.84
N GLU A 128 13.72 0.15 -13.54
CA GLU A 128 12.50 0.35 -14.31
C GLU A 128 11.40 -0.59 -13.80
N ILE A 129 10.20 -0.04 -13.64
CA ILE A 129 8.99 -0.79 -13.31
C ILE A 129 7.95 -0.46 -14.36
N ASP A 130 7.52 -1.45 -15.15
CA ASP A 130 6.58 -1.27 -16.26
C ASP A 130 7.03 -0.24 -17.31
N GLY A 131 8.34 -0.10 -17.54
CA GLY A 131 8.88 0.89 -18.47
C GLY A 131 8.94 2.31 -17.91
N GLU A 132 8.60 2.52 -16.65
CA GLU A 132 8.79 3.78 -15.93
C GLU A 132 10.05 3.70 -15.05
N THR A 133 10.93 4.70 -15.17
CA THR A 133 12.14 4.78 -14.36
C THR A 133 11.78 5.16 -12.92
N VAL A 134 12.27 4.39 -11.96
CA VAL A 134 12.12 4.66 -10.53
C VAL A 134 13.32 5.45 -10.03
N GLU A 135 13.06 6.48 -9.22
CA GLU A 135 14.11 7.29 -8.63
C GLU A 135 14.95 6.44 -7.65
N THR A 136 16.26 6.40 -7.88
CA THR A 136 17.23 5.75 -7.00
C THR A 136 17.91 6.79 -6.11
N MET A 137 18.02 6.48 -4.81
CA MET A 137 18.65 7.34 -3.81
C MET A 137 19.82 6.60 -3.15
N ALA A 138 20.96 7.27 -3.02
CA ALA A 138 22.16 6.71 -2.37
C ALA A 138 22.04 6.70 -0.84
N GLU A 139 21.31 7.66 -0.26
CA GLU A 139 21.06 7.76 1.18
C GLU A 139 19.64 8.24 1.43
N TYR A 140 18.93 7.58 2.35
CA TYR A 140 17.66 8.06 2.87
C TYR A 140 17.79 8.31 4.36
N PHE A 141 17.60 9.55 4.75
CA PHE A 141 17.38 9.88 6.14
C PHE A 141 15.88 9.69 6.44
N LEU A 142 15.54 8.78 7.35
CA LEU A 142 14.24 8.76 8.01
C LEU A 142 14.16 10.02 8.89
N GLY A 143 14.17 11.17 8.24
CA GLY A 143 13.97 12.46 8.87
C GLY A 143 12.47 12.76 8.83
N LEU A 144 11.86 12.90 10.00
CA LEU A 144 10.64 13.64 10.17
C LEU A 144 10.79 14.98 9.45
N GLN A 145 10.24 15.12 8.26
CA GLN A 145 10.02 16.44 7.70
C GLN A 145 8.93 17.10 8.54
N ASN A 146 9.34 17.89 9.51
CA ASN A 146 8.47 18.86 10.13
C ASN A 146 8.07 19.86 9.04
N HIS A 147 6.90 19.65 8.45
CA HIS A 147 6.21 20.72 7.76
C HIS A 147 5.63 21.67 8.82
N CYS A 148 6.33 22.79 9.06
CA CYS A 148 5.73 24.00 9.62
C CYS A 148 4.76 24.61 8.62
#